data_0fad633dba6c7387270581cc6a279d29
#
_entry.id   0fad633dba6c7387270581cc6a279d29
#
_cell.length_a   1.000
_cell.length_b   1.000
_cell.length_c   1.000
_cell.angle_alpha   90.00
_cell.angle_beta   90.00
_cell.angle_gamma   90.00
#
_symmetry.space_group_name_H-M   'P 1'
#
loop_
_entity.id
_entity.type
_entity.pdbx_description
1 polymer ?
#
loop_
_entity_poly.entity_id
_entity_poly.type
_entity_poly.pdbx_seq_one_letter_code
_entity_poly.pdbx_strand_id
1 'polypeptide(L)'
;MHHTITHLSLLKLLFCFLLAFGISSNLAAEPGKGPALGFGSGSLKPINANHDTEYHSSSVYGGSFDYQWPLSSWLSTSLMVHESGGEGSMPTKSEYKYYKSGIIGLQLKIWMGPLYLGVHGGQYYLTWIESMSAYSGIQQAGGSGYSIGFETSSGWFLAAFSDQSETFSFDEMPDQRVEGNRVMLGYRWK
;
A
#
# COMPACT_ATOMS: atom_id res chain seq x y z
N MET A 1 19.84 14.09 14.43
CA MET A 1 18.84 13.59 15.39
C MET A 1 17.70 12.97 14.57
N HIS A 2 17.72 11.66 14.37
CA HIS A 2 16.69 10.94 13.65
C HIS A 2 15.55 10.63 14.62
N HIS A 3 14.40 11.25 14.44
CA HIS A 3 13.17 10.84 15.12
C HIS A 3 12.68 9.54 14.47
N THR A 4 13.06 8.43 15.06
CA THR A 4 12.39 7.15 14.83
C THR A 4 10.97 7.29 15.37
N ILE A 5 9.99 7.50 14.50
CA ILE A 5 8.59 7.33 14.86
C ILE A 5 8.45 5.84 15.11
N THR A 6 8.50 5.46 16.37
CA THR A 6 8.43 4.06 16.78
C THR A 6 7.07 3.50 16.37
N HIS A 7 7.03 2.27 15.87
CA HIS A 7 5.82 1.51 15.54
C HIS A 7 4.74 1.59 16.64
N LEU A 8 5.14 1.84 17.87
CA LEU A 8 4.28 2.05 19.03
C LEU A 8 3.41 3.33 18.93
N SER A 9 3.90 4.38 18.25
CA SER A 9 3.16 5.65 18.09
C SER A 9 2.04 5.50 17.06
N LEU A 10 2.28 4.76 15.98
CA LEU A 10 1.28 4.47 14.95
C LEU A 10 0.16 3.59 15.51
N LEU A 11 0.52 2.58 16.30
CA LEU A 11 -0.44 1.68 16.97
C LEU A 11 -1.31 2.43 17.97
N LYS A 12 -0.74 3.38 18.74
CA LYS A 12 -1.48 4.24 19.67
C LYS A 12 -2.44 5.17 18.94
N LEU A 13 -2.03 5.77 17.82
CA LEU A 13 -2.88 6.64 17.01
C LEU A 13 -4.04 5.85 16.41
N LEU A 14 -3.78 4.65 15.88
CA LEU A 14 -4.80 3.74 15.36
C LEU A 14 -5.79 3.32 16.45
N PHE A 15 -5.29 3.02 17.65
CA PHE A 15 -6.11 2.62 18.79
C PHE A 15 -6.98 3.79 19.30
N CYS A 16 -6.45 5.02 19.37
CA CYS A 16 -7.24 6.21 19.71
C CYS A 16 -8.31 6.53 18.67
N PHE A 17 -7.99 6.34 17.37
CA PHE A 17 -8.94 6.52 16.28
C PHE A 17 -10.06 5.47 16.35
N LEU A 18 -9.71 4.21 16.63
CA LEU A 18 -10.67 3.12 16.84
C LEU A 18 -11.58 3.37 18.03
N LEU A 19 -11.07 3.91 19.15
CA LEU A 19 -11.86 4.28 20.31
C LEU A 19 -12.78 5.49 20.03
N ALA A 20 -12.31 6.49 19.30
CA ALA A 20 -13.09 7.68 18.98
C ALA A 20 -14.27 7.41 18.02
N PHE A 21 -14.10 6.46 17.09
CA PHE A 21 -15.12 6.10 16.09
C PHE A 21 -15.92 4.84 16.45
N GLY A 22 -15.41 3.99 17.35
CA GLY A 22 -16.02 2.69 17.69
C GLY A 22 -17.17 2.73 18.69
N ILE A 23 -17.46 3.86 19.32
CA ILE A 23 -18.40 3.91 20.46
C ILE A 23 -19.85 4.20 20.05
N SER A 24 -20.14 4.54 18.80
CA SER A 24 -21.48 5.05 18.45
C SER A 24 -22.21 4.39 17.28
N SER A 25 -21.82 3.23 16.78
CA SER A 25 -22.58 2.58 15.70
C SER A 25 -22.61 1.07 15.82
N ASN A 26 -23.75 0.49 15.53
CA ASN A 26 -24.01 -0.94 15.46
C ASN A 26 -22.82 -1.70 14.83
N LEU A 27 -22.11 -2.47 15.65
CA LEU A 27 -20.88 -3.18 15.37
C LEU A 27 -21.01 -4.38 14.38
N ALA A 28 -22.08 -4.47 13.64
CA ALA A 28 -22.31 -5.50 12.64
C ALA A 28 -22.14 -4.95 11.21
N ALA A 29 -20.95 -4.44 10.90
CA ALA A 29 -20.65 -4.15 9.50
C ALA A 29 -20.30 -5.45 8.79
N GLU A 30 -21.18 -5.91 7.90
CA GLU A 30 -20.85 -6.94 6.95
C GLU A 30 -19.86 -6.41 5.88
N PRO A 31 -19.03 -7.29 5.29
CA PRO A 31 -18.13 -6.89 4.21
C PRO A 31 -18.89 -6.14 3.12
N GLY A 32 -18.54 -4.90 2.85
CA GLY A 32 -19.16 -4.11 1.78
C GLY A 32 -18.90 -4.75 0.42
N LYS A 33 -19.88 -4.68 -0.50
CA LYS A 33 -19.69 -5.03 -1.91
C LYS A 33 -19.53 -3.75 -2.72
N GLY A 34 -18.63 -3.75 -3.70
CA GLY A 34 -18.52 -2.67 -4.67
C GLY A 34 -17.16 -2.02 -4.74
N PRO A 35 -17.06 -0.98 -5.58
CA PRO A 35 -15.83 -0.26 -5.79
C PRO A 35 -15.47 0.64 -4.61
N ALA A 36 -14.18 0.86 -4.41
CA ALA A 36 -13.66 1.81 -3.46
C ALA A 36 -12.51 2.59 -4.05
N LEU A 37 -12.38 3.85 -3.65
CA LEU A 37 -11.22 4.69 -3.91
C LEU A 37 -10.58 5.09 -2.60
N GLY A 38 -9.25 5.05 -2.56
CA GLY A 38 -8.47 5.46 -1.41
C GLY A 38 -7.31 6.33 -1.82
N PHE A 39 -6.92 7.21 -0.91
CA PHE A 39 -5.72 8.03 -1.02
C PHE A 39 -4.93 7.87 0.26
N GLY A 40 -3.62 7.90 0.14
CA GLY A 40 -2.80 7.69 1.30
C GLY A 40 -1.37 8.13 1.15
N SER A 41 -0.66 7.97 2.23
CA SER A 41 0.75 8.26 2.35
C SER A 41 1.45 7.06 2.97
N GLY A 42 2.71 6.86 2.59
CA GLY A 42 3.50 5.76 3.11
C GLY A 42 4.88 5.71 2.50
N SER A 43 5.54 4.60 2.70
CA SER A 43 6.87 4.35 2.19
C SER A 43 6.87 3.04 1.39
N LEU A 44 6.38 3.07 0.17
CA LEU A 44 6.57 1.96 -0.76
C LEU A 44 7.80 2.31 -1.59
N LYS A 45 8.97 1.87 -1.13
CA LYS A 45 10.27 2.34 -1.60
C LYS A 45 10.99 1.28 -2.40
N PRO A 46 11.68 1.66 -3.48
CA PRO A 46 12.68 0.78 -4.09
C PRO A 46 13.90 0.64 -3.17
N ILE A 47 14.33 -0.60 -3.00
CA ILE A 47 15.48 -1.00 -2.19
C ILE A 47 16.42 -1.80 -3.08
N ASN A 48 17.73 -1.63 -2.90
CA ASN A 48 18.71 -2.50 -3.57
C ASN A 48 18.57 -3.94 -3.05
N ALA A 49 18.28 -4.87 -3.95
CA ALA A 49 18.02 -6.26 -3.58
C ALA A 49 19.24 -6.97 -2.99
N ASN A 50 20.47 -6.53 -3.34
CA ASN A 50 21.71 -7.17 -2.92
C ASN A 50 22.30 -6.62 -1.63
N HIS A 51 21.94 -5.40 -1.23
CA HIS A 51 22.58 -4.69 -0.12
C HIS A 51 21.63 -4.13 0.90
N ASP A 52 20.32 -4.35 0.79
CA ASP A 52 19.26 -3.78 1.65
C ASP A 52 19.39 -2.24 1.83
N THR A 53 20.02 -1.58 0.86
CA THR A 53 20.23 -0.14 0.90
C THR A 53 19.01 0.57 0.32
N GLU A 54 18.35 1.37 1.14
CA GLU A 54 17.26 2.23 0.67
C GLU A 54 17.82 3.31 -0.26
N TYR A 55 17.20 3.47 -1.42
CA TYR A 55 17.37 4.69 -2.20
C TYR A 55 16.62 5.80 -1.47
N HIS A 56 17.30 6.85 -1.09
CA HIS A 56 16.70 7.97 -0.34
C HIS A 56 15.42 8.43 -1.03
N SER A 57 14.30 8.26 -0.36
CA SER A 57 13.00 8.68 -0.85
C SER A 57 12.38 9.67 0.12
N SER A 58 11.82 10.73 -0.41
CA SER A 58 10.91 11.60 0.32
C SER A 58 9.52 10.97 0.43
N SER A 59 8.58 11.71 0.96
CA SER A 59 7.20 11.25 1.17
C SER A 59 6.60 10.64 -0.10
N VAL A 60 6.00 9.47 0.06
CA VAL A 60 5.28 8.74 -0.98
C VAL A 60 3.80 9.03 -0.83
N TYR A 61 3.19 9.47 -1.89
CA TYR A 61 1.74 9.62 -2.00
C TYR A 61 1.21 8.63 -3.02
N GLY A 62 0.02 8.10 -2.79
CA GLY A 62 -0.56 7.14 -3.71
C GLY A 62 -2.07 7.12 -3.66
N GLY A 63 -2.62 6.51 -4.70
CA GLY A 63 -4.04 6.21 -4.83
C GLY A 63 -4.28 4.72 -4.94
N SER A 64 -5.44 4.28 -4.55
CA SER A 64 -5.88 2.90 -4.72
C SER A 64 -7.29 2.86 -5.26
N PHE A 65 -7.54 1.83 -6.05
CA PHE A 65 -8.86 1.37 -6.41
C PHE A 65 -8.98 -0.08 -5.98
N ASP A 66 -10.07 -0.44 -5.31
CA ASP A 66 -10.39 -1.84 -5.09
C ASP A 66 -11.86 -2.14 -5.43
N TYR A 67 -12.13 -3.35 -5.90
CA TYR A 67 -13.49 -3.84 -6.07
C TYR A 67 -13.65 -5.11 -5.23
N GLN A 68 -14.55 -5.05 -4.25
CA GLN A 68 -14.72 -6.10 -3.25
C GLN A 68 -15.98 -6.94 -3.50
N TRP A 69 -15.82 -8.24 -3.31
CA TRP A 69 -16.92 -9.24 -3.30
C TRP A 69 -16.95 -9.94 -1.94
N PRO A 70 -18.05 -9.83 -1.18
CA PRO A 70 -18.23 -10.66 0.00
C PRO A 70 -18.42 -12.12 -0.42
N LEU A 71 -17.72 -13.02 0.24
CA LEU A 71 -17.85 -14.48 0.10
C LEU A 71 -18.73 -15.05 1.22
N SER A 72 -18.72 -14.41 2.38
CA SER A 72 -19.57 -14.68 3.54
C SER A 72 -19.69 -13.43 4.41
N SER A 73 -20.38 -13.52 5.53
CA SER A 73 -20.48 -12.40 6.50
C SER A 73 -19.14 -12.03 7.16
N TRP A 74 -18.15 -12.92 7.10
CA TRP A 74 -16.84 -12.71 7.72
C TRP A 74 -15.65 -12.79 6.75
N LEU A 75 -15.91 -13.06 5.46
CA LEU A 75 -14.88 -13.26 4.45
C LEU A 75 -15.20 -12.48 3.19
N SER A 76 -14.24 -11.79 2.64
CA SER A 76 -14.35 -11.14 1.31
C SER A 76 -13.07 -11.27 0.52
N THR A 77 -13.18 -11.15 -0.79
CA THR A 77 -12.05 -10.97 -1.70
C THR A 77 -12.19 -9.67 -2.45
N SER A 78 -11.08 -9.09 -2.90
CA SER A 78 -11.11 -7.92 -3.77
C SER A 78 -10.00 -7.97 -4.82
N LEU A 79 -10.30 -7.41 -5.99
CA LEU A 79 -9.31 -6.98 -6.95
C LEU A 79 -8.82 -5.61 -6.49
N MET A 80 -7.51 -5.44 -6.36
CA MET A 80 -6.91 -4.19 -5.95
C MET A 80 -5.91 -3.68 -6.98
N VAL A 81 -5.92 -2.37 -7.18
CA VAL A 81 -4.92 -1.64 -7.94
C VAL A 81 -4.43 -0.51 -7.04
N HIS A 82 -3.14 -0.40 -6.90
CA HIS A 82 -2.54 0.69 -6.15
C HIS A 82 -1.37 1.26 -6.93
N GLU A 83 -1.26 2.57 -6.95
CA GLU A 83 -0.11 3.30 -7.49
C GLU A 83 0.39 4.29 -6.45
N SER A 84 1.69 4.38 -6.33
CA SER A 84 2.38 5.37 -5.52
C SER A 84 3.61 5.89 -6.26
N GLY A 85 4.04 7.07 -5.89
CA GLY A 85 5.26 7.67 -6.41
C GLY A 85 5.94 8.53 -5.36
N GLY A 86 7.22 8.72 -5.53
CA GLY A 86 8.05 9.50 -4.63
C GLY A 86 9.33 9.97 -5.29
N GLU A 87 10.03 10.82 -4.56
CA GLU A 87 11.38 11.20 -4.93
C GLU A 87 12.36 10.16 -4.39
N GLY A 88 13.37 9.85 -5.20
CA GLY A 88 14.43 8.94 -4.82
C GLY A 88 15.68 9.28 -5.59
N SER A 89 16.85 8.97 -5.05
CA SER A 89 18.12 9.12 -5.78
C SER A 89 18.81 7.78 -5.89
N MET A 90 19.19 7.46 -7.11
CA MET A 90 19.93 6.25 -7.41
C MET A 90 21.43 6.58 -7.43
N PRO A 91 22.28 5.93 -6.61
CA PRO A 91 23.70 6.24 -6.53
C PRO A 91 24.47 6.10 -7.84
N THR A 92 24.02 5.16 -8.69
CA THR A 92 24.66 4.85 -9.97
C THR A 92 24.18 5.67 -11.15
N LYS A 93 23.01 6.28 -11.03
CA LYS A 93 22.36 7.10 -12.07
C LYS A 93 21.63 8.28 -11.43
N SER A 94 22.38 9.35 -11.17
CA SER A 94 21.90 10.56 -10.47
C SER A 94 20.84 11.35 -11.24
N GLU A 95 20.63 11.05 -12.53
CA GLU A 95 19.58 11.61 -13.37
C GLU A 95 18.17 11.14 -12.96
N TYR A 96 18.04 9.94 -12.37
CA TYR A 96 16.74 9.43 -11.90
C TYR A 96 16.41 10.01 -10.53
N LYS A 97 15.40 10.88 -10.49
CA LYS A 97 14.98 11.61 -9.28
C LYS A 97 13.62 11.19 -8.75
N TYR A 98 12.83 10.53 -9.57
CA TYR A 98 11.49 10.11 -9.22
C TYR A 98 11.29 8.64 -9.58
N TYR A 99 10.39 8.00 -8.86
CA TYR A 99 9.94 6.65 -9.21
C TYR A 99 8.43 6.53 -9.08
N LYS A 100 7.87 5.57 -9.79
CA LYS A 100 6.51 5.07 -9.59
C LYS A 100 6.56 3.59 -9.31
N SER A 101 5.76 3.16 -8.37
CA SER A 101 5.58 1.76 -8.02
C SER A 101 4.12 1.47 -7.75
N GLY A 102 3.71 0.24 -7.96
CA GLY A 102 2.35 -0.16 -7.67
C GLY A 102 2.15 -1.66 -7.70
N ILE A 103 0.92 -2.05 -7.46
CA ILE A 103 0.48 -3.44 -7.48
C ILE A 103 -0.87 -3.54 -8.18
N ILE A 104 -1.03 -4.60 -8.97
CA ILE A 104 -2.32 -5.13 -9.42
C ILE A 104 -2.43 -6.53 -8.87
N GLY A 105 -3.43 -6.81 -8.03
CA GLY A 105 -3.50 -8.08 -7.34
C GLY A 105 -4.84 -8.41 -6.72
N LEU A 106 -4.86 -9.52 -6.02
CA LEU A 106 -6.02 -9.98 -5.26
C LEU A 106 -5.74 -9.85 -3.76
N GLN A 107 -6.76 -9.49 -3.02
CA GLN A 107 -6.72 -9.42 -1.56
C GLN A 107 -7.83 -10.30 -0.98
N LEU A 108 -7.49 -11.05 0.05
CA LEU A 108 -8.44 -11.79 0.88
C LEU A 108 -8.51 -11.11 2.24
N LYS A 109 -9.72 -10.83 2.73
CA LYS A 109 -9.98 -10.12 4.00
C LYS A 109 -10.83 -10.98 4.91
N ILE A 110 -10.40 -11.13 6.15
CA ILE A 110 -11.18 -11.73 7.24
C ILE A 110 -11.72 -10.61 8.12
N TRP A 111 -13.02 -10.58 8.31
CA TRP A 111 -13.75 -9.52 8.99
C TRP A 111 -14.14 -9.91 10.42
N MET A 112 -14.01 -8.94 11.31
CA MET A 112 -14.41 -9.02 12.71
C MET A 112 -15.22 -7.76 13.04
N GLY A 113 -16.49 -7.75 12.64
CA GLY A 113 -17.30 -6.53 12.62
C GLY A 113 -16.73 -5.51 11.61
N PRO A 114 -16.50 -4.26 12.02
CA PRO A 114 -15.95 -3.24 11.13
C PRO A 114 -14.45 -3.38 10.85
N LEU A 115 -13.76 -4.23 11.60
CA LEU A 115 -12.32 -4.48 11.44
C LEU A 115 -12.06 -5.63 10.48
N TYR A 116 -10.95 -5.57 9.75
CA TYR A 116 -10.47 -6.69 8.96
C TYR A 116 -8.96 -6.87 9.05
N LEU A 117 -8.54 -8.11 8.86
CA LEU A 117 -7.19 -8.49 8.52
C LEU A 117 -7.19 -9.00 7.10
N GLY A 118 -6.20 -8.62 6.31
CA GLY A 118 -6.10 -9.03 4.92
C GLY A 118 -4.70 -9.49 4.55
N VAL A 119 -4.66 -10.42 3.59
CA VAL A 119 -3.45 -10.79 2.87
C VAL A 119 -3.69 -10.51 1.39
N HIS A 120 -2.65 -10.11 0.69
CA HIS A 120 -2.75 -9.84 -0.74
C HIS A 120 -1.50 -10.27 -1.47
N GLY A 121 -1.66 -10.50 -2.75
CA GLY A 121 -0.55 -10.81 -3.64
C GLY A 121 -0.92 -10.45 -5.08
N GLY A 122 0.10 -10.24 -5.89
CA GLY A 122 -0.10 -9.85 -7.27
C GLY A 122 1.17 -9.47 -7.99
N GLN A 123 0.98 -8.77 -9.09
CA GLN A 123 2.05 -8.24 -9.91
C GLN A 123 2.39 -6.83 -9.43
N TYR A 124 3.60 -6.66 -8.94
CA TYR A 124 4.17 -5.36 -8.63
C TYR A 124 4.87 -4.80 -9.88
N TYR A 125 4.88 -3.48 -9.99
CA TYR A 125 5.67 -2.79 -11.02
C TYR A 125 6.51 -1.68 -10.40
N LEU A 126 7.62 -1.38 -11.05
CA LEU A 126 8.53 -0.29 -10.71
C LEU A 126 9.02 0.37 -12.00
N THR A 127 9.03 1.68 -12.01
CA THR A 127 9.67 2.48 -13.05
C THR A 127 10.36 3.69 -12.45
N TRP A 128 11.54 4.01 -12.96
CA TRP A 128 12.26 5.23 -12.64
C TRP A 128 12.02 6.29 -13.70
N ILE A 129 11.97 7.53 -13.29
CA ILE A 129 11.65 8.67 -14.12
C ILE A 129 12.82 9.66 -14.02
N GLU A 130 13.49 9.87 -15.14
CA GLU A 130 14.55 10.86 -15.30
C GLU A 130 13.95 12.25 -15.56
N SER A 131 12.99 12.31 -16.50
CA SER A 131 12.28 13.53 -16.88
C SER A 131 10.89 13.17 -17.39
N MET A 132 10.06 14.17 -17.71
CA MET A 132 8.70 13.90 -18.25
C MET A 132 8.70 13.05 -19.53
N SER A 133 9.82 12.90 -20.21
CA SER A 133 9.96 12.18 -21.49
C SER A 133 10.87 10.96 -21.42
N ALA A 134 11.53 10.68 -20.30
CA ALA A 134 12.49 9.60 -20.19
C ALA A 134 12.15 8.69 -18.99
N TYR A 135 11.90 7.41 -19.28
CA TYR A 135 11.56 6.38 -18.32
C TYR A 135 12.55 5.23 -18.43
N SER A 136 12.85 4.56 -17.33
CA SER A 136 13.68 3.34 -17.31
C SER A 136 13.02 2.10 -17.94
N GLY A 137 11.79 2.24 -18.43
CA GLY A 137 10.91 1.12 -18.72
C GLY A 137 10.17 0.65 -17.47
N ILE A 138 9.11 -0.13 -17.67
CA ILE A 138 8.31 -0.71 -16.58
C ILE A 138 8.82 -2.10 -16.31
N GLN A 139 9.37 -2.33 -15.13
CA GLN A 139 9.74 -3.66 -14.67
C GLN A 139 8.60 -4.25 -13.82
N GLN A 140 8.47 -5.56 -13.87
CA GLN A 140 7.40 -6.28 -13.17
C GLN A 140 7.99 -7.45 -12.37
N ALA A 141 7.46 -7.67 -11.17
CA ALA A 141 7.82 -8.78 -10.30
C ALA A 141 6.60 -9.22 -9.48
N GLY A 142 6.58 -10.48 -9.06
CA GLY A 142 5.61 -10.95 -8.09
C GLY A 142 5.79 -10.26 -6.73
N GLY A 143 4.81 -10.40 -5.87
CA GLY A 143 4.94 -9.92 -4.50
C GLY A 143 3.68 -10.14 -3.68
N SER A 144 3.80 -9.84 -2.39
CA SER A 144 2.71 -10.05 -1.43
C SER A 144 2.78 -9.05 -0.29
N GLY A 145 1.72 -9.03 0.49
CA GLY A 145 1.65 -8.20 1.68
C GLY A 145 0.48 -8.56 2.57
N TYR A 146 0.37 -7.80 3.63
CA TYR A 146 -0.74 -7.91 4.56
C TYR A 146 -1.33 -6.53 4.85
N SER A 147 -2.54 -6.53 5.35
CA SER A 147 -3.24 -5.31 5.72
C SER A 147 -4.07 -5.49 6.97
N ILE A 148 -4.28 -4.39 7.65
CA ILE A 148 -5.28 -4.26 8.69
C ILE A 148 -6.11 -3.02 8.37
N GLY A 149 -7.42 -3.10 8.54
CA GLY A 149 -8.27 -1.95 8.27
C GLY A 149 -9.56 -1.96 9.05
N PHE A 150 -10.22 -0.82 8.95
CA PHE A 150 -11.52 -0.55 9.52
C PHE A 150 -12.40 0.05 8.42
N GLU A 151 -13.63 -0.44 8.30
CA GLU A 151 -14.63 0.12 7.38
C GLU A 151 -15.96 0.35 8.11
N THR A 152 -16.50 1.55 7.96
CA THR A 152 -17.79 1.91 8.54
C THR A 152 -18.96 1.35 7.72
N SER A 153 -20.14 1.27 8.31
CA SER A 153 -21.37 0.91 7.59
C SER A 153 -21.70 1.89 6.46
N SER A 154 -21.27 3.15 6.56
CA SER A 154 -21.43 4.17 5.52
C SER A 154 -20.43 4.07 4.36
N GLY A 155 -19.41 3.20 4.47
CA GLY A 155 -18.42 2.95 3.41
C GLY A 155 -17.08 3.66 3.59
N TRP A 156 -16.90 4.50 4.58
CA TRP A 156 -15.56 5.04 4.88
C TRP A 156 -14.64 3.97 5.41
N PHE A 157 -13.42 3.94 4.94
CA PHE A 157 -12.42 3.01 5.43
C PHE A 157 -11.08 3.69 5.73
N LEU A 158 -10.38 3.12 6.71
CA LEU A 158 -8.97 3.38 7.00
C LEU A 158 -8.24 2.05 6.99
N ALA A 159 -7.13 1.97 6.28
CA ALA A 159 -6.35 0.74 6.17
C ALA A 159 -4.85 1.02 6.22
N ALA A 160 -4.12 0.13 6.88
CA ALA A 160 -2.67 0.07 6.82
C ALA A 160 -2.26 -1.18 6.05
N PHE A 161 -1.25 -1.03 5.19
CA PHE A 161 -0.68 -2.09 4.37
C PHE A 161 0.81 -2.22 4.64
N SER A 162 1.31 -3.43 4.54
CA SER A 162 2.73 -3.72 4.47
C SER A 162 2.97 -4.61 3.27
N ASP A 163 3.89 -4.21 2.40
CA ASP A 163 4.11 -4.78 1.08
C ASP A 163 5.56 -5.14 0.88
N GLN A 164 5.78 -6.22 0.13
CA GLN A 164 7.10 -6.63 -0.35
C GLN A 164 6.97 -7.28 -1.72
N SER A 165 7.75 -6.79 -2.69
CA SER A 165 7.89 -7.45 -3.99
C SER A 165 9.05 -8.43 -4.00
N GLU A 166 9.04 -9.33 -4.97
CA GLU A 166 10.23 -10.02 -5.45
C GLU A 166 11.19 -9.03 -6.13
N THR A 167 12.31 -9.53 -6.61
CA THR A 167 13.34 -8.71 -7.24
C THR A 167 12.95 -8.30 -8.66
N PHE A 168 13.07 -7.02 -8.94
CA PHE A 168 13.04 -6.44 -10.29
C PHE A 168 14.45 -6.45 -10.85
N SER A 169 14.62 -6.98 -12.06
CA SER A 169 15.91 -6.96 -12.77
C SER A 169 15.89 -5.89 -13.83
N PHE A 170 16.95 -5.10 -13.86
CA PHE A 170 17.17 -4.04 -14.82
C PHE A 170 18.49 -4.29 -15.56
N ASP A 171 18.53 -4.05 -16.85
CA ASP A 171 19.74 -4.30 -17.67
C ASP A 171 20.91 -3.38 -17.29
N GLU A 172 20.64 -2.16 -16.87
CA GLU A 172 21.65 -1.13 -16.62
C GLU A 172 21.67 -0.59 -15.18
N MET A 173 20.87 -1.15 -14.30
CA MET A 173 20.74 -0.72 -12.91
C MET A 173 20.84 -1.93 -11.99
N PRO A 174 21.24 -1.72 -10.72
CA PRO A 174 21.21 -2.79 -9.73
C PRO A 174 19.81 -3.38 -9.57
N ASP A 175 19.76 -4.69 -9.32
CA ASP A 175 18.52 -5.36 -8.98
C ASP A 175 17.85 -4.70 -7.75
N GLN A 176 16.55 -4.56 -7.81
CA GLN A 176 15.78 -3.83 -6.80
C GLN A 176 14.58 -4.65 -6.36
N ARG A 177 14.04 -4.33 -5.19
CA ARG A 177 12.72 -4.75 -4.74
C ARG A 177 11.99 -3.54 -4.18
N VAL A 178 10.68 -3.64 -4.08
CA VAL A 178 9.84 -2.61 -3.45
C VAL A 178 9.37 -3.12 -2.11
N GLU A 179 9.62 -2.34 -1.08
CA GLU A 179 9.14 -2.63 0.27
C GLU A 179 8.52 -1.38 0.91
N GLY A 180 7.58 -1.58 1.82
CA GLY A 180 7.11 -0.46 2.62
C GLY A 180 5.78 -0.64 3.29
N ASN A 181 5.41 0.41 3.99
CA ASN A 181 4.15 0.51 4.71
C ASN A 181 3.36 1.70 4.21
N ARG A 182 2.05 1.55 4.10
CA ARG A 182 1.13 2.59 3.61
C ARG A 182 -0.07 2.70 4.53
N VAL A 183 -0.59 3.91 4.68
CA VAL A 183 -1.88 4.17 5.32
C VAL A 183 -2.79 4.83 4.31
N MET A 184 -3.99 4.28 4.14
CA MET A 184 -4.97 4.70 3.14
C MET A 184 -6.26 5.07 3.84
N LEU A 185 -6.82 6.22 3.48
CA LEU A 185 -8.18 6.63 3.79
C LEU A 185 -9.00 6.63 2.50
N GLY A 186 -10.21 6.10 2.55
CA GLY A 186 -11.02 6.04 1.34
C GLY A 186 -12.49 5.80 1.60
N TYR A 187 -13.20 5.62 0.50
CA TYR A 187 -14.63 5.40 0.50
C TYR A 187 -15.01 4.28 -0.46
N ARG A 188 -15.89 3.39 0.00
CA ARG A 188 -16.53 2.32 -0.78
C ARG A 188 -17.98 2.69 -1.07
N TRP A 189 -18.34 2.65 -2.33
CA TRP A 189 -19.73 2.77 -2.77
C TRP A 189 -20.42 1.40 -2.62
N LYS A 190 -21.52 1.39 -1.90
CA LYS A 190 -22.32 0.18 -1.61
C LYS A 190 -23.56 0.15 -2.48
#